data_4858f7defc5e397f1b46091f983af203
#
_entry.id   4858f7defc5e397f1b46091f983af203
#
_cell.length_a   1.000
_cell.length_b   1.000
_cell.length_c   1.000
_cell.angle_alpha   90.00
_cell.angle_beta   90.00
_cell.angle_gamma   90.00
#
_symmetry.space_group_name_H-M   'P 1'
#
loop_
_entity.id
_entity.type
_entity.pdbx_description
1 polymer ?
#
loop_
_entity_poly.entity_id
_entity_poly.type
_entity_poly.pdbx_seq_one_letter_code
_entity_poly.pdbx_strand_id
1 'polypeptide(L)'
;MSTSLRRASCAATVAAALVAAAGCTGGDASGPTPPSPSGKAAETCRSLHDRLPKRVDGQQRITLDPASKYTAAWGDPAIEMRCGVPRPEKLSPGSEHYNPTAEAAEVNGVSWLLEQRDGGYRFTTTDRAANVELSVPKDYAPEISALPDLAKAIRASVPKRS
;
A
#
# COMPACT_ATOMS: atom_id res chain seq x y z
N MET A 1 88.48 1.29 18.20
CA MET A 1 87.41 1.34 19.21
C MET A 1 86.14 1.76 18.49
N SER A 2 85.38 0.82 18.02
CA SER A 2 84.21 1.10 17.19
C SER A 2 83.09 0.15 17.59
N THR A 3 82.11 0.65 18.21
CA THR A 3 80.93 -0.09 18.69
C THR A 3 79.84 -0.01 17.63
N SER A 4 79.56 -1.16 17.02
CA SER A 4 78.51 -1.33 16.01
C SER A 4 77.16 -1.51 16.67
N LEU A 5 76.26 -0.56 16.53
CA LEU A 5 74.85 -0.75 16.87
C LEU A 5 74.09 -1.42 15.71
N ARG A 6 73.62 -2.61 15.97
CA ARG A 6 72.71 -3.32 15.09
C ARG A 6 71.29 -2.79 15.32
N ARG A 7 70.72 -2.16 14.28
CA ARG A 7 69.31 -1.77 14.23
C ARG A 7 68.51 -2.95 13.74
N ALA A 8 67.67 -3.47 14.59
CA ALA A 8 66.63 -4.42 14.21
C ALA A 8 65.45 -3.69 13.62
N SER A 9 65.13 -3.92 12.36
CA SER A 9 63.94 -3.40 11.71
C SER A 9 62.78 -4.36 11.96
N CYS A 10 61.80 -3.95 12.73
CA CYS A 10 60.51 -4.63 12.84
C CYS A 10 59.64 -4.16 11.70
N ALA A 11 59.41 -5.08 10.76
CA ALA A 11 58.39 -4.90 9.70
C ALA A 11 57.00 -5.20 10.30
N ALA A 12 56.22 -4.16 10.50
CA ALA A 12 54.82 -4.35 10.89
C ALA A 12 53.95 -4.53 9.61
N THR A 13 53.51 -5.73 9.40
CA THR A 13 52.54 -6.05 8.34
C THR A 13 51.13 -5.67 8.84
N VAL A 14 50.60 -4.57 8.29
CA VAL A 14 49.20 -4.19 8.48
C VAL A 14 48.34 -5.02 7.56
N ALA A 15 47.64 -6.00 8.10
CA ALA A 15 46.59 -6.71 7.37
C ALA A 15 45.33 -5.85 7.33
N ALA A 16 45.04 -5.26 6.16
CA ALA A 16 43.79 -4.57 5.91
C ALA A 16 42.67 -5.61 5.70
N ALA A 17 41.84 -5.81 6.73
CA ALA A 17 40.61 -6.58 6.61
C ALA A 17 39.55 -5.74 5.85
N LEU A 18 39.32 -6.07 4.58
CA LEU A 18 38.16 -5.57 3.83
C LEU A 18 36.91 -6.27 4.40
N VAL A 19 36.17 -5.59 5.23
CA VAL A 19 34.80 -5.97 5.58
C VAL A 19 33.92 -5.62 4.39
N ALA A 20 33.59 -6.60 3.54
CA ALA A 20 32.55 -6.49 2.55
C ALA A 20 31.21 -6.43 3.28
N ALA A 21 30.69 -5.22 3.49
CA ALA A 21 29.30 -5.04 3.90
C ALA A 21 28.41 -5.43 2.73
N ALA A 22 27.94 -6.68 2.75
CA ALA A 22 26.84 -7.12 1.91
C ALA A 22 25.59 -6.36 2.38
N GLY A 23 25.35 -5.19 1.80
CA GLY A 23 24.10 -4.46 1.97
C GLY A 23 22.98 -5.26 1.32
N CYS A 24 22.24 -6.00 2.14
CA CYS A 24 20.91 -6.46 1.77
C CYS A 24 20.02 -5.23 1.67
N THR A 25 19.96 -4.61 0.49
CA THR A 25 18.88 -3.69 0.13
C THR A 25 17.67 -4.53 -0.27
N GLY A 26 17.13 -5.30 0.68
CA GLY A 26 15.77 -5.73 0.64
C GLY A 26 14.94 -4.52 1.02
N GLY A 27 14.45 -3.78 0.05
CA GLY A 27 13.45 -2.76 0.30
C GLY A 27 12.19 -3.47 0.76
N ASP A 28 12.01 -3.58 2.09
CA ASP A 28 10.73 -3.92 2.66
C ASP A 28 9.77 -2.80 2.27
N ALA A 29 8.86 -3.12 1.33
CA ALA A 29 7.80 -2.21 0.98
C ALA A 29 6.91 -2.07 2.22
N SER A 30 7.13 -1.00 2.97
CA SER A 30 6.24 -0.63 4.06
C SER A 30 4.87 -0.36 3.44
N GLY A 31 3.96 -1.32 3.60
CA GLY A 31 2.61 -1.21 3.06
C GLY A 31 1.75 -0.24 3.85
N PRO A 32 0.52 0.00 3.38
CA PRO A 32 -0.44 0.85 4.08
C PRO A 32 -0.78 0.25 5.45
N THR A 33 -0.97 1.11 6.45
CA THR A 33 -1.39 0.68 7.78
C THR A 33 -2.69 -0.13 7.70
N PRO A 34 -2.70 -1.41 8.15
CA PRO A 34 -3.89 -2.23 8.07
C PRO A 34 -5.01 -1.68 8.96
N PRO A 35 -6.25 -1.57 8.44
CA PRO A 35 -7.40 -1.28 9.29
C PRO A 35 -7.74 -2.48 10.19
N SER A 36 -8.58 -2.26 11.19
CA SER A 36 -9.00 -3.28 12.15
C SER A 36 -10.52 -3.51 12.08
N PRO A 37 -11.06 -4.01 10.96
CA PRO A 37 -12.46 -4.33 10.87
C PRO A 37 -12.83 -5.48 11.80
N SER A 38 -14.08 -5.53 12.25
CA SER A 38 -14.61 -6.61 13.11
C SER A 38 -15.84 -7.27 12.48
N GLY A 39 -16.23 -8.43 13.01
CA GLY A 39 -17.43 -9.16 12.62
C GLY A 39 -17.53 -9.38 11.11
N LYS A 40 -18.70 -9.11 10.54
CA LYS A 40 -19.00 -9.34 9.12
C LYS A 40 -18.11 -8.54 8.16
N ALA A 41 -17.70 -7.33 8.55
CA ALA A 41 -16.79 -6.54 7.73
C ALA A 41 -15.41 -7.20 7.61
N ALA A 42 -14.90 -7.78 8.70
CA ALA A 42 -13.63 -8.52 8.67
C ALA A 42 -13.71 -9.76 7.76
N GLU A 43 -14.79 -10.52 7.82
CA GLU A 43 -15.01 -11.68 6.93
C GLU A 43 -15.08 -11.28 5.47
N THR A 44 -15.84 -10.22 5.19
CA THR A 44 -15.99 -9.63 3.86
C THR A 44 -14.64 -9.20 3.29
N CYS A 45 -13.81 -8.52 4.08
CA CYS A 45 -12.50 -8.06 3.64
C CYS A 45 -11.51 -9.21 3.39
N ARG A 46 -11.55 -10.28 4.19
CA ARG A 46 -10.77 -11.49 3.92
C ARG A 46 -11.20 -12.15 2.60
N SER A 47 -12.50 -12.26 2.37
CA SER A 47 -13.04 -12.79 1.10
C SER A 47 -12.62 -11.94 -0.11
N LEU A 48 -12.61 -10.61 0.03
CA LEU A 48 -12.10 -9.71 -0.99
C LEU A 48 -10.62 -9.96 -1.27
N HIS A 49 -9.80 -10.00 -0.22
CA HIS A 49 -8.35 -10.19 -0.33
C HIS A 49 -7.98 -11.45 -1.15
N ASP A 50 -8.73 -12.55 -0.94
CA ASP A 50 -8.47 -13.81 -1.61
C ASP A 50 -8.88 -13.79 -3.10
N ARG A 51 -9.67 -12.79 -3.53
CA ARG A 51 -10.13 -12.61 -4.91
C ARG A 51 -9.45 -11.46 -5.65
N LEU A 52 -8.53 -10.75 -4.99
CA LEU A 52 -7.85 -9.61 -5.60
C LEU A 52 -7.04 -10.04 -6.82
N PRO A 53 -7.00 -9.20 -7.86
CA PRO A 53 -6.26 -9.49 -9.09
C PRO A 53 -4.74 -9.48 -8.83
N LYS A 54 -4.00 -10.17 -9.70
CA LYS A 54 -2.54 -10.15 -9.70
C LYS A 54 -1.98 -8.83 -10.23
N ARG A 55 -2.77 -8.08 -10.99
CA ARG A 55 -2.40 -6.78 -11.56
C ARG A 55 -3.52 -5.77 -11.36
N VAL A 56 -3.14 -4.52 -11.12
CA VAL A 56 -4.03 -3.35 -11.10
C VAL A 56 -3.32 -2.26 -11.90
N ASP A 57 -4.03 -1.68 -12.86
CA ASP A 57 -3.47 -0.68 -13.80
C ASP A 57 -2.14 -1.13 -14.43
N GLY A 58 -2.08 -2.40 -14.84
CA GLY A 58 -0.86 -3.02 -15.37
C GLY A 58 0.22 -3.36 -14.34
N GLN A 59 0.13 -2.84 -13.11
CA GLN A 59 1.13 -3.05 -12.06
C GLN A 59 0.99 -4.41 -11.38
N GLN A 60 2.10 -5.09 -11.14
CA GLN A 60 2.13 -6.38 -10.45
C GLN A 60 1.85 -6.22 -8.97
N ARG A 61 1.12 -7.20 -8.39
CA ARG A 61 0.95 -7.28 -6.94
C ARG A 61 2.29 -7.49 -6.26
N ILE A 62 2.55 -6.74 -5.19
CA ILE A 62 3.76 -6.85 -4.36
C ILE A 62 3.41 -7.50 -3.01
N THR A 63 4.43 -8.10 -2.39
CA THR A 63 4.33 -8.63 -1.02
C THR A 63 4.53 -7.49 -0.04
N LEU A 64 3.63 -7.40 0.94
CA LEU A 64 3.71 -6.42 2.02
C LEU A 64 4.29 -7.05 3.28
N ASP A 65 5.08 -6.28 4.02
CA ASP A 65 5.58 -6.63 5.35
C ASP A 65 5.28 -5.47 6.34
N PRO A 66 4.47 -5.71 7.39
CA PRO A 66 3.79 -6.98 7.70
C PRO A 66 2.64 -7.30 6.73
N ALA A 67 2.45 -8.59 6.44
CA ALA A 67 1.33 -9.04 5.63
C ALA A 67 -0.01 -8.88 6.37
N SER A 68 -1.06 -8.48 5.65
CA SER A 68 -2.41 -8.36 6.21
C SER A 68 -3.46 -8.81 5.21
N LYS A 69 -4.54 -9.44 5.70
CA LYS A 69 -5.74 -9.77 4.89
C LYS A 69 -6.65 -8.56 4.63
N TYR A 70 -6.27 -7.40 5.12
CA TYR A 70 -7.02 -6.15 4.98
C TYR A 70 -6.32 -5.12 4.09
N THR A 71 -5.13 -5.46 3.59
CA THR A 71 -4.33 -4.60 2.72
C THR A 71 -3.79 -5.37 1.52
N ALA A 72 -3.54 -4.65 0.43
CA ALA A 72 -2.82 -5.14 -0.73
C ALA A 72 -2.15 -3.96 -1.45
N ALA A 73 -1.12 -4.23 -2.24
CA ALA A 73 -0.48 -3.20 -3.03
C ALA A 73 0.05 -3.75 -4.36
N TRP A 74 0.21 -2.84 -5.34
CA TRP A 74 0.70 -3.13 -6.67
C TRP A 74 1.64 -2.03 -7.14
N GLY A 75 2.75 -2.40 -7.76
CA GLY A 75 3.70 -1.46 -8.37
C GLY A 75 4.63 -0.74 -7.40
N ASP A 76 5.45 0.15 -7.97
CA ASP A 76 6.34 1.07 -7.26
C ASP A 76 6.47 2.36 -8.11
N PRO A 77 5.96 3.52 -7.62
CA PRO A 77 5.26 3.73 -6.34
C PRO A 77 3.99 2.88 -6.21
N ALA A 78 3.62 2.51 -4.98
CA ALA A 78 2.57 1.52 -4.77
C ALA A 78 1.15 2.09 -4.96
N ILE A 79 0.31 1.40 -5.74
CA ILE A 79 -1.15 1.52 -5.67
C ILE A 79 -1.57 0.71 -4.45
N GLU A 80 -2.19 1.33 -3.46
CA GLU A 80 -2.47 0.71 -2.16
C GLU A 80 -3.96 0.53 -1.92
N MET A 81 -4.37 -0.68 -1.51
CA MET A 81 -5.74 -0.98 -1.11
C MET A 81 -5.83 -1.25 0.38
N ARG A 82 -6.89 -0.73 1.00
CA ARG A 82 -7.28 -1.03 2.38
C ARG A 82 -8.76 -1.39 2.43
N CYS A 83 -9.11 -2.47 3.10
CA CYS A 83 -10.51 -2.90 3.28
C CYS A 83 -10.92 -2.86 4.74
N GLY A 84 -12.10 -2.31 5.02
CA GLY A 84 -12.60 -2.14 6.39
C GLY A 84 -12.21 -0.81 7.03
N VAL A 85 -11.89 0.18 6.22
CA VAL A 85 -11.67 1.56 6.69
C VAL A 85 -12.97 2.18 7.20
N PRO A 86 -12.91 3.16 8.11
CA PRO A 86 -14.07 3.94 8.51
C PRO A 86 -14.77 4.58 7.30
N ARG A 87 -16.07 4.90 7.48
CA ARG A 87 -16.78 5.69 6.48
C ARG A 87 -16.13 7.07 6.37
N PRO A 88 -15.83 7.55 5.14
CA PRO A 88 -15.28 8.89 4.96
C PRO A 88 -16.16 9.97 5.61
N GLU A 89 -15.53 10.95 6.23
CA GLU A 89 -16.26 12.07 6.88
C GLU A 89 -17.13 12.84 5.89
N LYS A 90 -16.66 13.00 4.64
CA LYS A 90 -17.44 13.64 3.56
C LYS A 90 -18.77 12.94 3.26
N LEU A 91 -18.89 11.66 3.58
CA LEU A 91 -20.09 10.86 3.38
C LEU A 91 -20.91 10.67 4.68
N SER A 92 -20.43 11.19 5.81
CA SER A 92 -21.02 10.97 7.13
C SER A 92 -21.84 12.19 7.56
N PRO A 93 -23.19 12.14 7.49
CA PRO A 93 -24.04 13.23 7.98
C PRO A 93 -23.73 13.53 9.45
N GLY A 94 -23.57 14.80 9.79
CA GLY A 94 -23.17 15.26 11.13
C GLY A 94 -21.67 15.41 11.34
N SER A 95 -20.84 14.97 10.39
CA SER A 95 -19.41 15.32 10.38
C SER A 95 -19.24 16.80 9.97
N GLU A 96 -18.24 17.47 10.55
CA GLU A 96 -17.85 18.84 10.18
C GLU A 96 -17.44 18.94 8.70
N HIS A 97 -16.93 17.82 8.13
CA HIS A 97 -16.49 17.73 6.74
C HIS A 97 -17.52 17.10 5.80
N TYR A 98 -18.79 16.94 6.28
CA TYR A 98 -19.84 16.37 5.43
C TYR A 98 -20.07 17.21 4.18
N ASN A 99 -20.02 16.57 3.01
CA ASN A 99 -20.28 17.21 1.72
C ASN A 99 -21.25 16.36 0.89
N PRO A 100 -22.54 16.73 0.82
CA PRO A 100 -23.53 15.97 0.05
C PRO A 100 -23.29 16.04 -1.47
N THR A 101 -22.45 16.97 -1.95
CA THR A 101 -22.06 17.12 -3.35
C THR A 101 -20.63 16.64 -3.62
N ALA A 102 -20.08 15.81 -2.71
CA ALA A 102 -18.74 15.25 -2.90
C ALA A 102 -18.65 14.49 -4.24
N GLU A 103 -17.53 14.67 -4.92
CA GLU A 103 -17.30 14.04 -6.22
C GLU A 103 -17.33 12.52 -6.10
N ALA A 104 -18.14 11.88 -6.95
CA ALA A 104 -18.30 10.45 -6.99
C ALA A 104 -18.44 9.94 -8.43
N ALA A 105 -17.98 8.72 -8.68
CA ALA A 105 -18.12 8.04 -9.96
C ALA A 105 -18.51 6.59 -9.76
N GLU A 106 -19.30 6.04 -10.69
CA GLU A 106 -19.53 4.61 -10.77
C GLU A 106 -18.63 3.98 -11.83
N VAL A 107 -17.89 2.96 -11.44
CA VAL A 107 -17.02 2.21 -12.35
C VAL A 107 -17.36 0.72 -12.24
N ASN A 108 -17.87 0.15 -13.34
CA ASN A 108 -18.24 -1.27 -13.43
C ASN A 108 -19.15 -1.76 -12.28
N GLY A 109 -20.13 -0.94 -11.86
CA GLY A 109 -21.10 -1.26 -10.80
C GLY A 109 -20.56 -1.12 -9.38
N VAL A 110 -19.48 -0.39 -9.20
CA VAL A 110 -18.95 0.04 -7.90
C VAL A 110 -18.93 1.56 -7.87
N SER A 111 -19.61 2.15 -6.89
CA SER A 111 -19.63 3.60 -6.69
C SER A 111 -18.50 4.01 -5.75
N TRP A 112 -17.76 5.05 -6.15
CA TRP A 112 -16.58 5.55 -5.46
C TRP A 112 -16.71 7.03 -5.14
N LEU A 113 -16.33 7.42 -3.93
CA LEU A 113 -15.99 8.79 -3.58
C LEU A 113 -14.59 9.09 -4.13
N LEU A 114 -14.41 10.23 -4.76
CA LEU A 114 -13.13 10.69 -5.31
C LEU A 114 -12.57 11.80 -4.42
N GLU A 115 -11.33 11.62 -3.96
CA GLU A 115 -10.64 12.61 -3.14
C GLU A 115 -9.24 12.85 -3.67
N GLN A 116 -9.03 14.03 -4.24
CA GLN A 116 -7.70 14.47 -4.63
C GLN A 116 -6.78 14.62 -3.41
N ARG A 117 -5.54 14.19 -3.55
CA ARG A 117 -4.47 14.29 -2.56
C ARG A 117 -3.22 14.86 -3.23
N ASP A 118 -2.27 15.37 -2.46
CA ASP A 118 -1.03 15.96 -2.99
C ASP A 118 -0.22 14.99 -3.86
N GLY A 119 -0.31 13.68 -3.58
CA GLY A 119 0.42 12.62 -4.29
C GLY A 119 -0.40 11.81 -5.28
N GLY A 120 -1.66 12.14 -5.57
CA GLY A 120 -2.56 11.37 -6.45
C GLY A 120 -4.01 11.42 -6.00
N TYR A 121 -4.73 10.30 -6.12
CA TYR A 121 -6.12 10.20 -5.70
C TYR A 121 -6.35 9.11 -4.66
N ARG A 122 -7.31 9.35 -3.79
CA ARG A 122 -7.90 8.34 -2.91
C ARG A 122 -9.34 8.11 -3.33
N PHE A 123 -9.67 6.85 -3.55
CA PHE A 123 -11.01 6.38 -3.89
C PHE A 123 -11.57 5.56 -2.74
N THR A 124 -12.82 5.78 -2.34
CA THR A 124 -13.46 4.97 -1.29
C THR A 124 -14.84 4.54 -1.74
N THR A 125 -15.18 3.25 -1.61
CA THR A 125 -16.51 2.77 -1.98
C THR A 125 -17.59 3.42 -1.11
N THR A 126 -18.73 3.81 -1.71
CA THR A 126 -19.77 4.60 -1.02
C THR A 126 -20.93 3.76 -0.51
N ASP A 127 -21.27 2.66 -1.18
CA ASP A 127 -22.49 1.86 -0.99
C ASP A 127 -22.23 0.40 -0.61
N ARG A 128 -21.04 0.09 -0.08
CA ARG A 128 -20.66 -1.29 0.26
C ARG A 128 -20.73 -1.58 1.76
N ALA A 129 -20.99 -2.84 2.11
CA ALA A 129 -21.10 -3.30 3.51
C ALA A 129 -19.79 -3.14 4.30
N ALA A 130 -18.64 -3.20 3.61
CA ALA A 130 -17.34 -2.78 4.12
C ALA A 130 -16.78 -1.72 3.17
N ASN A 131 -16.20 -0.65 3.71
CA ASN A 131 -15.58 0.38 2.87
C ASN A 131 -14.23 -0.14 2.37
N VAL A 132 -14.03 -0.06 1.07
CA VAL A 132 -12.76 -0.35 0.40
C VAL A 132 -12.16 0.96 -0.06
N GLU A 133 -10.93 1.21 0.33
CA GLU A 133 -10.15 2.38 -0.05
C GLU A 133 -9.05 1.97 -1.00
N LEU A 134 -8.82 2.77 -2.05
CA LEU A 134 -7.71 2.64 -2.98
C LEU A 134 -6.98 3.99 -3.07
N SER A 135 -5.70 4.01 -2.77
CA SER A 135 -4.82 5.16 -3.00
C SER A 135 -3.98 4.91 -4.25
N VAL A 136 -4.07 5.81 -5.22
CA VAL A 136 -3.38 5.70 -6.51
C VAL A 136 -2.45 6.89 -6.67
N PRO A 137 -1.12 6.66 -6.77
CA PRO A 137 -0.15 7.72 -7.04
C PRO A 137 -0.41 8.43 -8.37
N LYS A 138 -0.08 9.72 -8.44
CA LYS A 138 -0.19 10.55 -9.66
C LYS A 138 0.64 10.04 -10.83
N ASP A 139 1.63 9.21 -10.55
CA ASP A 139 2.46 8.55 -11.55
C ASP A 139 1.66 7.63 -12.47
N TYR A 140 0.47 7.21 -12.03
CA TYR A 140 -0.48 6.37 -12.78
C TYR A 140 -1.69 7.16 -13.29
N ALA A 141 -1.52 8.44 -13.58
CA ALA A 141 -2.60 9.24 -14.13
C ALA A 141 -3.03 8.74 -15.54
N PRO A 142 -4.35 8.68 -15.85
CA PRO A 142 -5.45 9.07 -14.98
C PRO A 142 -5.75 8.00 -13.92
N GLU A 143 -5.66 8.35 -12.65
CA GLU A 143 -5.68 7.44 -11.50
C GLU A 143 -6.95 6.59 -11.40
N ILE A 144 -8.05 7.04 -12.01
CA ILE A 144 -9.31 6.30 -12.10
C ILE A 144 -9.18 5.00 -12.90
N SER A 145 -8.15 4.87 -13.73
CA SER A 145 -7.86 3.67 -14.55
C SER A 145 -7.61 2.41 -13.71
N ALA A 146 -7.22 2.56 -12.44
CA ALA A 146 -7.02 1.44 -11.53
C ALA A 146 -8.34 0.78 -11.04
N LEU A 147 -9.46 1.51 -11.06
CA LEU A 147 -10.73 1.06 -10.46
C LEU A 147 -11.39 -0.13 -11.19
N PRO A 148 -11.38 -0.21 -12.53
CA PRO A 148 -12.01 -1.32 -13.27
C PRO A 148 -11.48 -2.70 -12.85
N ASP A 149 -10.19 -2.81 -12.56
CA ASP A 149 -9.53 -4.09 -12.24
C ASP A 149 -10.01 -4.67 -10.89
N LEU A 150 -10.43 -3.82 -9.97
CA LEU A 150 -10.93 -4.22 -8.65
C LEU A 150 -12.44 -4.48 -8.64
N ALA A 151 -13.18 -3.95 -9.59
CA ALA A 151 -14.64 -3.95 -9.56
C ALA A 151 -15.24 -5.37 -9.48
N LYS A 152 -14.69 -6.35 -10.21
CA LYS A 152 -15.15 -7.74 -10.18
C LYS A 152 -14.98 -8.37 -8.80
N ALA A 153 -13.81 -8.21 -8.19
CA ALA A 153 -13.50 -8.74 -6.86
C ALA A 153 -14.38 -8.10 -5.78
N ILE A 154 -14.57 -6.78 -5.84
CA ILE A 154 -15.41 -6.04 -4.90
C ILE A 154 -16.87 -6.49 -5.00
N ARG A 155 -17.45 -6.56 -6.20
CA ARG A 155 -18.84 -7.01 -6.37
C ARG A 155 -19.08 -8.45 -5.90
N ALA A 156 -18.08 -9.32 -6.07
CA ALA A 156 -18.19 -10.73 -5.68
C ALA A 156 -18.04 -10.94 -4.16
N SER A 157 -17.38 -10.02 -3.47
CA SER A 157 -17.01 -10.21 -2.06
C SER A 157 -17.68 -9.23 -1.10
N VAL A 158 -17.92 -8.00 -1.56
CA VAL A 158 -18.42 -6.91 -0.72
C VAL A 158 -19.82 -6.53 -1.18
N PRO A 159 -20.89 -7.05 -0.54
CA PRO A 159 -22.27 -6.76 -0.95
C PRO A 159 -22.59 -5.28 -0.81
N LYS A 160 -23.61 -4.82 -1.53
CA LYS A 160 -24.16 -3.48 -1.33
C LYS A 160 -24.71 -3.38 0.10
N ARG A 161 -24.64 -2.17 0.64
CA ARG A 161 -25.27 -1.86 1.93
C ARG A 161 -26.78 -1.82 1.72
N SER A 162 -27.52 -2.58 2.52
CA SER A 162 -28.98 -2.53 2.63
C SER A 162 -29.45 -1.33 3.44
#